data_b67051c7a91ffee67398a11416880a45
#
_entry.id   b67051c7a91ffee67398a11416880a45
#
_cell.length_a   1.000
_cell.length_b   1.000
_cell.length_c   1.000
_cell.angle_alpha   90.00
_cell.angle_beta   90.00
_cell.angle_gamma   90.00
#
_symmetry.space_group_name_H-M   'P 1'
#
loop_
_entity.id
_entity.type
_entity.pdbx_description
1 polymer ?
#
loop_
_entity_poly.entity_id
_entity_poly.type
_entity_poly.pdbx_seq_one_letter_code
_entity_poly.pdbx_strand_id
1 'polypeptide(L)'
;KELVGFFACTAHIVDIGGRGFGADAASIYEEGLYLPIMKFADRGQVDQTLLKIVRGNVREPDQLVGDIFALSTCNEIGHRRLTDMMKEFGISDLIKIAEFIFENSRRATIERIASLPKKSASGELTIDGFEHPINLKVKISIQNDKIISDFTGSSGLDKKGINCPLVYTKAYACYALKVAIAPEIPNNAASLAPFEIIAPVDTIVNAVHPAPVALRHIIGHFVPDAVFNAFDKIVPSIVPAEGAGCLCNFQVSLRPASDSSLSKNAKRSEVLTFNSGGSGARPELDGLSATAFPSGVMTMPIEATEHAGPVIIWRKELRPDSGGNGKQRGGLGQYMEVGAQAGHEFDFQAMFDRVNHPANGRAGGGAGAPTTIQQDDGTPMNGKGKQFVPNGRKVIMAFPGGAGYGEAKDRSLDQVKRDLLRGYISIETAAEYYGLNKEDVDEVQKAIENGEDF
;
A
#
# COMPACT_ATOMS: atom_id res chain seq x y z
N LYS A 1 19.20 -38.02 -5.98
CA LYS A 1 18.24 -36.91 -5.83
C LYS A 1 19.01 -35.63 -6.12
N GLU A 2 18.56 -34.88 -7.08
CA GLU A 2 19.14 -33.61 -7.48
C GLU A 2 18.27 -32.46 -7.00
N LEU A 3 18.89 -31.33 -6.58
CA LEU A 3 18.20 -30.13 -6.17
C LEU A 3 17.77 -29.36 -7.42
N VAL A 4 16.46 -29.17 -7.62
CA VAL A 4 15.91 -28.48 -8.79
C VAL A 4 15.41 -27.07 -8.49
N GLY A 5 15.20 -26.73 -7.20
CA GLY A 5 14.75 -25.39 -6.80
C GLY A 5 14.36 -25.33 -5.33
N PHE A 6 13.97 -24.12 -4.91
CA PHE A 6 13.48 -23.81 -3.57
C PHE A 6 12.08 -23.21 -3.67
N PHE A 7 11.23 -23.55 -2.70
CA PHE A 7 10.02 -22.81 -2.45
C PHE A 7 10.26 -21.80 -1.33
N ALA A 8 9.83 -20.58 -1.54
CA ALA A 8 9.90 -19.53 -0.55
C ALA A 8 8.55 -18.83 -0.45
N CYS A 9 8.11 -18.53 0.75
CA CYS A 9 6.93 -17.73 1.02
C CYS A 9 7.21 -16.73 2.12
N THR A 10 6.45 -15.64 2.13
CA THR A 10 6.48 -14.61 3.16
C THR A 10 5.05 -14.26 3.55
N ALA A 11 4.82 -13.99 4.83
CA ALA A 11 3.55 -13.52 5.33
C ALA A 11 3.76 -12.50 6.45
N HIS A 12 2.79 -11.61 6.63
CA HIS A 12 2.68 -10.84 7.85
C HIS A 12 2.20 -11.74 8.97
N ILE A 13 2.74 -11.55 10.16
CA ILE A 13 2.42 -12.30 11.36
C ILE A 13 1.79 -11.33 12.36
N VAL A 14 0.77 -11.78 13.08
CA VAL A 14 -0.06 -10.93 13.94
C VAL A 14 0.73 -10.27 15.08
N ASP A 15 1.69 -10.99 15.66
CA ASP A 15 2.48 -10.52 16.80
C ASP A 15 3.88 -11.13 16.80
N ILE A 16 4.89 -10.27 16.87
CA ILE A 16 6.29 -10.66 16.99
C ILE A 16 6.91 -10.16 18.30
N GLY A 17 6.09 -9.78 19.29
CA GLY A 17 6.54 -9.12 20.52
C GLY A 17 6.83 -7.63 20.31
N GLY A 18 7.81 -7.10 21.02
CA GLY A 18 8.22 -5.71 20.92
C GLY A 18 7.11 -4.70 21.19
N ARG A 19 7.19 -3.52 20.53
CA ARG A 19 6.24 -2.41 20.70
C ARG A 19 4.88 -2.62 20.02
N GLY A 20 4.72 -3.69 19.24
CA GLY A 20 3.53 -3.92 18.41
C GLY A 20 3.65 -3.26 17.03
N PHE A 21 2.53 -3.25 16.28
CA PHE A 21 2.52 -2.73 14.91
C PHE A 21 2.40 -1.20 14.88
N GLY A 22 3.52 -0.53 14.80
CA GLY A 22 3.60 0.94 14.79
C GLY A 22 4.97 1.46 14.40
N ALA A 23 5.06 2.76 14.11
CA ALA A 23 6.31 3.41 13.70
C ALA A 23 7.20 3.83 14.88
N ASP A 24 6.76 3.66 16.11
CA ASP A 24 7.40 4.27 17.29
C ASP A 24 8.76 3.66 17.68
N ALA A 25 9.11 2.49 17.14
CA ALA A 25 10.40 1.84 17.37
C ALA A 25 11.56 2.69 16.83
N ALA A 26 12.64 2.76 17.60
CA ALA A 26 13.87 3.47 17.24
C ALA A 26 14.97 2.53 16.70
N SER A 27 14.77 1.23 16.77
CA SER A 27 15.67 0.21 16.22
C SER A 27 14.91 -1.09 15.99
N ILE A 28 15.47 -1.98 15.19
CA ILE A 28 14.89 -3.31 14.94
C ILE A 28 14.75 -4.14 16.23
N TYR A 29 15.56 -3.87 17.25
CA TYR A 29 15.50 -4.56 18.55
C TYR A 29 14.25 -4.19 19.37
N GLU A 30 13.66 -3.03 19.09
CA GLU A 30 12.39 -2.62 19.71
C GLU A 30 11.16 -3.10 18.92
N GLU A 31 11.33 -3.46 17.65
CA GLU A 31 10.24 -3.91 16.77
C GLU A 31 9.72 -5.28 17.16
N GLY A 32 10.56 -6.14 17.72
CA GLY A 32 10.15 -7.46 18.19
C GLY A 32 11.25 -8.52 18.05
N LEU A 33 10.85 -9.77 18.08
CA LEU A 33 11.75 -10.90 17.96
C LEU A 33 12.39 -10.95 16.57
N TYR A 34 13.68 -10.69 16.49
CA TYR A 34 14.47 -10.82 15.28
C TYR A 34 15.15 -12.19 15.25
N LEU A 35 14.81 -13.03 14.29
CA LEU A 35 15.43 -14.33 14.06
C LEU A 35 16.39 -14.23 12.86
N PRO A 36 17.66 -14.63 13.02
CA PRO A 36 18.56 -14.77 11.89
C PRO A 36 18.11 -15.91 10.96
N ILE A 37 18.71 -16.00 9.77
CA ILE A 37 18.47 -17.14 8.87
C ILE A 37 18.94 -18.42 9.58
N MET A 38 17.99 -19.30 9.88
CA MET A 38 18.24 -20.56 10.57
C MET A 38 17.24 -21.64 10.14
N LYS A 39 17.56 -22.89 10.43
CA LYS A 39 16.65 -24.00 10.13
C LYS A 39 15.46 -24.00 11.10
N PHE A 40 14.26 -23.99 10.57
CA PHE A 40 13.03 -24.26 11.33
C PHE A 40 12.84 -25.76 11.57
N ALA A 41 13.18 -26.57 10.57
CA ALA A 41 13.13 -28.01 10.66
C ALA A 41 14.32 -28.66 9.93
N ASP A 42 14.79 -29.79 10.42
CA ASP A 42 15.76 -30.62 9.74
C ASP A 42 15.20 -32.05 9.58
N ARG A 43 15.20 -32.59 8.35
CA ARG A 43 14.68 -33.92 8.01
C ARG A 43 13.28 -34.20 8.58
N GLY A 44 12.40 -33.20 8.54
CA GLY A 44 11.02 -33.30 9.04
C GLY A 44 10.89 -33.14 10.57
N GLN A 45 11.98 -32.92 11.30
CA GLN A 45 11.96 -32.66 12.74
C GLN A 45 12.05 -31.15 12.99
N VAL A 46 11.01 -30.59 13.60
CA VAL A 46 10.91 -29.17 13.94
C VAL A 46 11.80 -28.87 15.15
N ASP A 47 12.51 -27.73 15.11
CA ASP A 47 13.33 -27.27 16.23
C ASP A 47 12.44 -26.79 17.39
N GLN A 48 12.35 -27.61 18.43
CA GLN A 48 11.55 -27.33 19.63
C GLN A 48 12.12 -26.19 20.47
N THR A 49 13.43 -25.92 20.38
CA THR A 49 14.09 -24.82 21.10
C THR A 49 13.66 -23.49 20.48
N LEU A 50 13.66 -23.41 19.14
CA LEU A 50 13.16 -22.24 18.42
C LEU A 50 11.69 -21.95 18.77
N LEU A 51 10.84 -22.98 18.78
CA LEU A 51 9.43 -22.80 19.15
C LEU A 51 9.24 -22.30 20.59
N LYS A 52 10.07 -22.77 21.54
CA LYS A 52 10.04 -22.27 22.93
C LYS A 52 10.45 -20.80 23.01
N ILE A 53 11.50 -20.40 22.29
CA ILE A 53 11.94 -18.99 22.21
C ILE A 53 10.83 -18.13 21.64
N VAL A 54 10.23 -18.52 20.53
CA VAL A 54 9.14 -17.80 19.89
C VAL A 54 7.97 -17.62 20.85
N ARG A 55 7.48 -18.72 21.46
CA ARG A 55 6.34 -18.68 22.41
C ARG A 55 6.59 -17.79 23.63
N GLY A 56 7.82 -17.71 24.11
CA GLY A 56 8.20 -16.90 25.27
C GLY A 56 8.33 -15.41 24.99
N ASN A 57 8.35 -14.98 23.72
CA ASN A 57 8.62 -13.60 23.33
C ASN A 57 7.42 -12.87 22.71
N VAL A 58 6.27 -13.52 22.54
CA VAL A 58 5.10 -12.96 21.85
C VAL A 58 3.85 -13.03 22.72
N ARG A 59 2.86 -12.19 22.43
CA ARG A 59 1.60 -12.10 23.18
C ARG A 59 0.57 -13.15 22.74
N GLU A 60 0.58 -13.51 21.45
CA GLU A 60 -0.33 -14.48 20.83
C GLU A 60 0.44 -15.72 20.29
N PRO A 61 1.03 -16.55 21.20
CA PRO A 61 1.97 -17.61 20.81
C PRO A 61 1.35 -18.72 19.98
N ASP A 62 0.08 -19.06 20.19
CA ASP A 62 -0.54 -20.17 19.45
C ASP A 62 -0.84 -19.76 18.01
N GLN A 63 -1.29 -18.52 17.79
CA GLN A 63 -1.53 -17.98 16.47
C GLN A 63 -0.22 -17.85 15.69
N LEU A 64 0.82 -17.26 16.29
CA LEU A 64 2.14 -17.13 15.65
C LEU A 64 2.73 -18.48 15.24
N VAL A 65 2.70 -19.46 16.15
CA VAL A 65 3.20 -20.81 15.83
C VAL A 65 2.37 -21.45 14.73
N GLY A 66 1.05 -21.26 14.73
CA GLY A 66 0.16 -21.69 13.63
C GLY A 66 0.58 -21.09 12.28
N ASP A 67 0.88 -19.80 12.23
CA ASP A 67 1.34 -19.10 11.03
C ASP A 67 2.70 -19.65 10.52
N ILE A 68 3.66 -19.91 11.42
CA ILE A 68 4.95 -20.52 11.06
C ILE A 68 4.74 -21.90 10.44
N PHE A 69 3.87 -22.73 11.01
CA PHE A 69 3.55 -24.05 10.43
C PHE A 69 2.82 -23.92 9.09
N ALA A 70 1.95 -22.92 8.92
CA ALA A 70 1.27 -22.65 7.65
C ALA A 70 2.28 -22.31 6.53
N LEU A 71 3.28 -21.46 6.83
CA LEU A 71 4.37 -21.14 5.90
C LEU A 71 5.17 -22.40 5.50
N SER A 72 5.51 -23.26 6.48
CA SER A 72 6.21 -24.51 6.22
C SER A 72 5.39 -25.46 5.35
N THR A 73 4.10 -25.61 5.67
CA THR A 73 3.17 -26.44 4.92
C THR A 73 2.97 -25.93 3.48
N CYS A 74 2.90 -24.62 3.28
CA CYS A 74 2.83 -24.01 1.95
C CYS A 74 4.03 -24.46 1.08
N ASN A 75 5.23 -24.40 1.61
CA ASN A 75 6.45 -24.80 0.92
C ASN A 75 6.44 -26.32 0.60
N GLU A 76 5.97 -27.16 1.52
CA GLU A 76 5.87 -28.60 1.29
C GLU A 76 4.83 -28.95 0.21
N ILE A 77 3.67 -28.27 0.21
CA ILE A 77 2.66 -28.43 -0.84
C ILE A 77 3.25 -28.03 -2.20
N GLY A 78 3.98 -26.91 -2.26
CA GLY A 78 4.68 -26.49 -3.46
C GLY A 78 5.65 -27.56 -3.98
N HIS A 79 6.47 -28.14 -3.11
CA HIS A 79 7.37 -29.23 -3.44
C HIS A 79 6.64 -30.47 -4.02
N ARG A 80 5.57 -30.90 -3.36
CA ARG A 80 4.78 -32.05 -3.85
C ARG A 80 4.19 -31.79 -5.24
N ARG A 81 3.53 -30.65 -5.42
CA ARG A 81 2.90 -30.28 -6.69
C ARG A 81 3.92 -30.15 -7.83
N LEU A 82 5.10 -29.58 -7.58
CA LEU A 82 6.17 -29.53 -8.57
C LEU A 82 6.64 -30.93 -8.95
N THR A 83 6.85 -31.80 -7.96
CA THR A 83 7.28 -33.18 -8.18
C THR A 83 6.24 -33.96 -8.98
N ASP A 84 4.94 -33.78 -8.69
CA ASP A 84 3.86 -34.44 -9.41
C ASP A 84 3.76 -33.95 -10.86
N MET A 85 3.87 -32.63 -11.08
CA MET A 85 3.95 -32.02 -12.42
C MET A 85 5.14 -32.58 -13.22
N MET A 86 6.32 -32.66 -12.61
CA MET A 86 7.50 -33.21 -13.29
C MET A 86 7.28 -34.67 -13.71
N LYS A 87 6.62 -35.48 -12.89
CA LYS A 87 6.25 -36.87 -13.24
C LYS A 87 5.22 -36.92 -14.38
N GLU A 88 4.16 -36.12 -14.26
CA GLU A 88 3.07 -36.05 -15.25
C GLU A 88 3.60 -35.71 -16.65
N PHE A 89 4.51 -34.73 -16.74
CA PHE A 89 5.06 -34.28 -18.02
C PHE A 89 6.37 -34.99 -18.42
N GLY A 90 6.84 -35.97 -17.64
CA GLY A 90 8.09 -36.70 -17.93
C GLY A 90 9.34 -35.83 -17.85
N ILE A 91 9.30 -34.75 -17.05
CA ILE A 91 10.39 -33.75 -16.90
C ILE A 91 11.34 -34.25 -15.80
N SER A 92 12.59 -34.50 -16.14
CA SER A 92 13.63 -34.90 -15.17
C SER A 92 14.44 -33.72 -14.63
N ASP A 93 14.47 -32.59 -15.38
CA ASP A 93 15.27 -31.41 -15.10
C ASP A 93 14.52 -30.15 -15.54
N LEU A 94 14.56 -29.11 -14.68
CA LEU A 94 13.91 -27.82 -14.93
C LEU A 94 14.85 -26.77 -15.57
N ILE A 95 16.15 -27.06 -15.67
CA ILE A 95 17.17 -26.05 -16.09
C ILE A 95 16.86 -25.53 -17.48
N LYS A 96 16.64 -26.43 -18.47
CA LYS A 96 16.35 -26.02 -19.85
C LYS A 96 15.07 -25.20 -20.00
N ILE A 97 14.04 -25.53 -19.21
CA ILE A 97 12.77 -24.79 -19.19
C ILE A 97 12.99 -23.42 -18.58
N ALA A 98 13.72 -23.34 -17.48
CA ALA A 98 14.07 -22.07 -16.81
C ALA A 98 14.92 -21.19 -17.74
N GLU A 99 15.93 -21.71 -18.40
CA GLU A 99 16.76 -20.99 -19.37
C GLU A 99 15.91 -20.43 -20.52
N PHE A 100 15.02 -21.23 -21.07
CA PHE A 100 14.08 -20.77 -22.12
C PHE A 100 13.19 -19.63 -21.65
N ILE A 101 12.57 -19.76 -20.48
CA ILE A 101 11.71 -18.71 -19.88
C ILE A 101 12.51 -17.45 -19.62
N PHE A 102 13.70 -17.55 -19.03
CA PHE A 102 14.55 -16.42 -18.68
C PHE A 102 15.04 -15.68 -19.92
N GLU A 103 15.55 -16.40 -20.92
CA GLU A 103 16.05 -15.78 -22.14
C GLU A 103 14.94 -15.04 -22.91
N ASN A 104 13.77 -15.66 -23.07
CA ASN A 104 12.64 -15.02 -23.74
C ASN A 104 12.14 -13.78 -22.96
N SER A 105 12.01 -13.90 -21.63
CA SER A 105 11.55 -12.79 -20.78
C SER A 105 12.55 -11.63 -20.78
N ARG A 106 13.84 -11.92 -20.70
CA ARG A 106 14.91 -10.91 -20.76
C ARG A 106 14.92 -10.19 -22.08
N ARG A 107 14.91 -10.95 -23.19
CA ARG A 107 14.91 -10.41 -24.55
C ARG A 107 13.70 -9.51 -24.78
N ALA A 108 12.50 -9.97 -24.43
CA ALA A 108 11.28 -9.19 -24.58
C ALA A 108 11.33 -7.88 -23.78
N THR A 109 11.85 -7.90 -22.55
CA THR A 109 12.03 -6.68 -21.75
C THR A 109 13.02 -5.72 -22.37
N ILE A 110 14.18 -6.22 -22.87
CA ILE A 110 15.20 -5.39 -23.54
C ILE A 110 14.63 -4.78 -24.82
N GLU A 111 13.88 -5.52 -25.63
CA GLU A 111 13.22 -5.02 -26.83
C GLU A 111 12.26 -3.86 -26.51
N ARG A 112 11.48 -3.97 -25.42
CA ARG A 112 10.63 -2.86 -24.93
C ARG A 112 11.47 -1.65 -24.53
N ILE A 113 12.54 -1.84 -23.76
CA ILE A 113 13.46 -0.76 -23.37
C ILE A 113 14.12 -0.12 -24.61
N ALA A 114 14.54 -0.93 -25.57
CA ALA A 114 15.18 -0.46 -26.80
C ALA A 114 14.29 0.47 -27.64
N SER A 115 12.97 0.30 -27.57
CA SER A 115 12.00 1.15 -28.27
C SER A 115 11.77 2.53 -27.62
N LEU A 116 12.22 2.73 -26.36
CA LEU A 116 12.01 3.97 -25.64
C LEU A 116 13.06 5.05 -26.00
N PRO A 117 12.73 6.35 -25.81
CA PRO A 117 13.70 7.44 -25.96
C PRO A 117 14.89 7.29 -25.03
N LYS A 118 16.12 7.40 -25.56
CA LYS A 118 17.37 7.34 -24.79
C LYS A 118 17.65 8.66 -24.10
N LYS A 119 16.94 8.93 -23.01
CA LYS A 119 16.95 10.18 -22.25
C LYS A 119 17.06 9.92 -20.76
N SER A 120 17.32 10.99 -20.02
CA SER A 120 17.28 10.99 -18.57
C SER A 120 16.41 12.14 -18.06
N ALA A 121 15.71 11.89 -16.98
CA ALA A 121 14.96 12.93 -16.27
C ALA A 121 14.95 12.64 -14.76
N SER A 122 14.76 13.69 -13.96
CA SER A 122 14.62 13.58 -12.52
C SER A 122 13.20 13.87 -12.08
N GLY A 123 12.72 13.11 -11.11
CA GLY A 123 11.47 13.31 -10.42
C GLY A 123 11.71 13.40 -8.92
N GLU A 124 10.77 14.01 -8.24
CA GLU A 124 10.75 14.07 -6.78
C GLU A 124 9.32 13.95 -6.28
N LEU A 125 9.20 13.52 -5.04
CA LEU A 125 7.95 13.39 -4.32
C LEU A 125 8.20 13.73 -2.86
N THR A 126 7.38 14.63 -2.29
CA THR A 126 7.37 14.93 -0.87
C THR A 126 6.18 14.24 -0.21
N ILE A 127 6.43 13.57 0.91
CA ILE A 127 5.41 12.91 1.74
C ILE A 127 5.54 13.39 3.18
N ASP A 128 4.52 13.14 4.00
CA ASP A 128 4.44 13.72 5.35
C ASP A 128 5.57 13.26 6.28
N GLY A 129 6.06 12.01 6.13
CA GLY A 129 7.01 11.44 7.07
C GLY A 129 6.40 11.22 8.46
N PHE A 130 7.22 11.12 9.51
CA PHE A 130 6.75 11.01 10.89
C PHE A 130 6.85 12.37 11.61
N GLU A 131 8.04 12.90 11.84
CA GLU A 131 8.27 14.20 12.47
C GLU A 131 8.58 15.30 11.44
N HIS A 132 9.11 14.93 10.28
CA HIS A 132 9.52 15.83 9.22
C HIS A 132 9.13 15.29 7.85
N PRO A 133 8.88 16.16 6.87
CA PRO A 133 8.63 15.73 5.49
C PRO A 133 9.80 14.89 4.93
N ILE A 134 9.47 13.86 4.19
CA ILE A 134 10.43 13.00 3.50
C ILE A 134 10.40 13.32 2.00
N ASN A 135 11.57 13.52 1.43
CA ASN A 135 11.74 13.74 -0.01
C ASN A 135 12.32 12.48 -0.66
N LEU A 136 11.59 11.91 -1.59
CA LEU A 136 12.07 10.87 -2.49
C LEU A 136 12.51 11.54 -3.79
N LYS A 137 13.78 11.38 -4.14
CA LYS A 137 14.33 11.87 -5.41
C LYS A 137 14.77 10.68 -6.24
N VAL A 138 14.49 10.72 -7.54
CA VAL A 138 14.91 9.67 -8.46
C VAL A 138 15.31 10.29 -9.79
N LYS A 139 16.42 9.82 -10.33
CA LYS A 139 16.85 10.08 -11.71
C LYS A 139 16.69 8.80 -12.52
N ILE A 140 15.84 8.85 -13.52
CA ILE A 140 15.69 7.76 -14.50
C ILE A 140 16.61 8.02 -15.67
N SER A 141 17.35 6.99 -16.08
CA SER A 141 18.20 7.03 -17.26
C SER A 141 17.93 5.80 -18.12
N ILE A 142 17.41 6.02 -19.34
CA ILE A 142 17.08 4.94 -20.29
C ILE A 142 18.26 4.73 -21.22
N GLN A 143 18.81 3.52 -21.21
CA GLN A 143 19.89 3.05 -22.10
C GLN A 143 19.33 2.06 -23.14
N ASN A 144 20.20 1.47 -23.96
CA ASN A 144 19.72 0.55 -24.99
C ASN A 144 19.13 -0.75 -24.45
N ASP A 145 19.67 -1.26 -23.36
CA ASP A 145 19.38 -2.58 -22.80
C ASP A 145 18.91 -2.53 -21.34
N LYS A 146 18.92 -1.34 -20.72
CA LYS A 146 18.51 -1.18 -19.31
C LYS A 146 17.95 0.19 -18.98
N ILE A 147 17.22 0.26 -17.87
CA ILE A 147 16.77 1.50 -17.23
C ILE A 147 17.41 1.57 -15.86
N ILE A 148 18.06 2.68 -15.56
CA ILE A 148 18.68 2.96 -14.26
C ILE A 148 17.77 3.94 -13.50
N SER A 149 17.37 3.56 -12.28
CA SER A 149 16.68 4.43 -11.32
C SER A 149 17.62 4.72 -10.16
N ASP A 150 18.15 5.93 -10.12
CA ASP A 150 19.09 6.39 -9.09
C ASP A 150 18.38 7.30 -8.08
N PHE A 151 18.29 6.84 -6.85
CA PHE A 151 17.65 7.54 -5.73
C PHE A 151 18.60 8.44 -4.93
N THR A 152 19.77 8.74 -5.47
CA THR A 152 20.72 9.67 -4.83
C THR A 152 20.07 11.04 -4.60
N GLY A 153 20.22 11.55 -3.36
CA GLY A 153 19.63 12.81 -2.92
C GLY A 153 18.25 12.67 -2.26
N SER A 154 17.72 11.45 -2.11
CA SER A 154 16.58 11.19 -1.23
C SER A 154 16.95 11.46 0.25
N SER A 155 15.95 11.71 1.10
CA SER A 155 16.14 11.96 2.52
C SER A 155 16.97 10.87 3.20
N GLY A 156 17.70 11.23 4.26
CA GLY A 156 18.40 10.29 5.13
C GLY A 156 17.43 9.40 5.93
N LEU A 157 17.98 8.53 6.76
CA LEU A 157 17.18 7.67 7.66
C LEU A 157 16.33 8.51 8.61
N ASP A 158 15.10 8.06 8.83
CA ASP A 158 14.25 8.52 9.93
C ASP A 158 14.62 7.77 11.22
N LYS A 159 14.44 8.40 12.37
CA LYS A 159 14.64 7.79 13.68
C LYS A 159 13.54 6.78 14.04
N LYS A 160 12.45 6.79 13.28
CA LYS A 160 11.26 5.97 13.47
C LYS A 160 11.18 4.83 12.45
N GLY A 161 10.36 3.83 12.73
CA GLY A 161 10.24 2.58 11.99
C GLY A 161 9.63 2.68 10.58
N ILE A 162 9.82 3.81 9.88
CA ILE A 162 9.30 4.03 8.52
C ILE A 162 10.34 3.80 7.41
N ASN A 163 11.58 3.49 7.76
CA ASN A 163 12.66 3.31 6.80
C ASN A 163 12.45 2.10 5.89
N CYS A 164 12.89 2.21 4.65
CA CYS A 164 12.68 1.18 3.63
C CYS A 164 13.99 0.45 3.30
N PRO A 165 14.08 -0.88 3.49
CA PRO A 165 15.24 -1.66 3.05
C PRO A 165 15.38 -1.65 1.53
N LEU A 166 16.62 -1.73 1.02
CA LEU A 166 16.92 -1.70 -0.42
C LEU A 166 16.12 -2.73 -1.23
N VAL A 167 15.91 -3.92 -0.69
CA VAL A 167 15.16 -4.99 -1.40
C VAL A 167 13.71 -4.59 -1.65
N TYR A 168 13.10 -3.88 -0.70
CA TYR A 168 11.74 -3.36 -0.84
C TYR A 168 11.68 -2.23 -1.87
N THR A 169 12.63 -1.29 -1.82
CA THR A 169 12.77 -0.20 -2.80
C THR A 169 12.98 -0.75 -4.21
N LYS A 170 13.86 -1.76 -4.38
CA LYS A 170 14.06 -2.43 -5.66
C LYS A 170 12.77 -3.06 -6.19
N ALA A 171 12.04 -3.76 -5.34
CA ALA A 171 10.79 -4.40 -5.75
C ALA A 171 9.78 -3.39 -6.31
N TYR A 172 9.55 -2.29 -5.59
CA TYR A 172 8.57 -1.30 -6.01
C TYR A 172 9.03 -0.39 -7.16
N ALA A 173 10.32 -0.08 -7.25
CA ALA A 173 10.87 0.64 -8.40
C ALA A 173 10.83 -0.21 -9.67
N CYS A 174 11.21 -1.50 -9.60
CA CYS A 174 11.07 -2.44 -10.71
C CYS A 174 9.60 -2.62 -11.11
N TYR A 175 8.69 -2.74 -10.12
CA TYR A 175 7.26 -2.82 -10.38
C TYR A 175 6.76 -1.62 -11.18
N ALA A 176 7.10 -0.39 -10.76
CA ALA A 176 6.70 0.83 -11.46
C ALA A 176 7.12 0.84 -12.93
N LEU A 177 8.38 0.53 -13.21
CA LEU A 177 8.89 0.46 -14.59
C LEU A 177 8.22 -0.68 -15.36
N LYS A 178 8.07 -1.84 -14.74
CA LYS A 178 7.49 -3.03 -15.36
C LYS A 178 6.04 -2.81 -15.80
N VAL A 179 5.19 -2.23 -14.94
CA VAL A 179 3.79 -1.96 -15.29
C VAL A 179 3.64 -0.86 -16.35
N ALA A 180 4.60 0.07 -16.42
CA ALA A 180 4.59 1.13 -17.41
C ALA A 180 4.93 0.65 -18.83
N ILE A 181 5.90 -0.26 -18.98
CA ILE A 181 6.46 -0.56 -20.31
C ILE A 181 6.28 -2.01 -20.78
N ALA A 182 6.05 -2.94 -19.87
CA ALA A 182 6.03 -4.37 -20.18
C ALA A 182 5.11 -5.18 -19.24
N PRO A 183 3.83 -4.76 -19.02
CA PRO A 183 2.93 -5.43 -18.09
C PRO A 183 2.63 -6.87 -18.49
N GLU A 184 2.66 -7.19 -19.79
CA GLU A 184 2.36 -8.51 -20.35
C GLU A 184 3.48 -9.53 -20.19
N ILE A 185 4.73 -9.11 -19.92
CA ILE A 185 5.86 -10.03 -19.76
C ILE A 185 5.80 -10.63 -18.34
N PRO A 186 5.85 -11.97 -18.15
CA PRO A 186 5.83 -12.59 -16.83
C PRO A 186 6.99 -12.12 -15.94
N ASN A 187 6.72 -11.96 -14.64
CA ASN A 187 7.72 -11.58 -13.66
C ASN A 187 8.65 -12.76 -13.34
N ASN A 188 9.93 -12.55 -13.55
CA ASN A 188 11.00 -13.43 -13.10
C ASN A 188 12.30 -12.64 -13.00
N ALA A 189 13.37 -13.25 -12.47
CA ALA A 189 14.66 -12.59 -12.30
C ALA A 189 15.21 -12.00 -13.59
N ALA A 190 15.03 -12.67 -14.73
CA ALA A 190 15.55 -12.26 -16.03
C ALA A 190 14.76 -11.10 -16.63
N SER A 191 13.42 -11.07 -16.47
CA SER A 191 12.59 -9.95 -16.94
C SER A 191 12.81 -8.68 -16.13
N LEU A 192 13.24 -8.80 -14.86
CA LEU A 192 13.50 -7.66 -13.97
C LEU A 192 14.96 -7.20 -13.97
N ALA A 193 15.91 -8.04 -14.41
CA ALA A 193 17.33 -7.70 -14.44
C ALA A 193 17.68 -6.42 -15.23
N PRO A 194 16.98 -6.05 -16.33
CA PRO A 194 17.23 -4.80 -17.03
C PRO A 194 16.86 -3.53 -16.26
N PHE A 195 16.20 -3.63 -15.11
CA PHE A 195 15.89 -2.49 -14.24
C PHE A 195 16.93 -2.40 -13.12
N GLU A 196 17.88 -1.50 -13.26
CA GLU A 196 18.95 -1.26 -12.27
C GLU A 196 18.52 -0.21 -11.27
N ILE A 197 18.54 -0.54 -9.97
CA ILE A 197 18.11 0.37 -8.91
C ILE A 197 19.30 0.70 -8.03
N ILE A 198 19.62 1.99 -7.94
CA ILE A 198 20.70 2.55 -7.14
C ILE A 198 20.07 3.38 -6.02
N ALA A 199 20.43 3.10 -4.77
CA ALA A 199 20.10 3.92 -3.62
C ALA A 199 21.28 3.95 -2.66
N PRO A 200 21.80 5.12 -2.28
CA PRO A 200 22.89 5.22 -1.31
C PRO A 200 22.52 4.61 0.04
N VAL A 201 23.48 4.01 0.70
CA VAL A 201 23.32 3.49 2.06
C VAL A 201 22.96 4.61 3.01
N ASP A 202 22.23 4.29 4.07
CA ASP A 202 21.74 5.23 5.10
C ASP A 202 20.81 6.33 4.56
N THR A 203 20.14 6.06 3.44
CA THR A 203 18.96 6.83 2.99
C THR A 203 17.67 6.14 3.40
N ILE A 204 16.57 6.91 3.41
CA ILE A 204 15.22 6.42 3.73
C ILE A 204 14.78 5.23 2.85
N VAL A 205 15.38 5.07 1.67
CA VAL A 205 15.10 4.00 0.69
C VAL A 205 16.17 2.90 0.66
N ASN A 206 17.19 2.98 1.52
CA ASN A 206 18.21 1.95 1.69
C ASN A 206 18.66 1.85 3.14
N ALA A 207 17.73 1.51 4.02
CA ALA A 207 17.99 1.27 5.42
C ALA A 207 18.72 -0.06 5.62
N VAL A 208 19.78 -0.03 6.42
CA VAL A 208 20.54 -1.21 6.83
C VAL A 208 20.35 -1.49 8.32
N HIS A 209 20.51 -2.76 8.70
CA HIS A 209 20.46 -3.17 10.10
C HIS A 209 21.45 -2.34 10.95
N PRO A 210 21.06 -1.82 12.14
CA PRO A 210 19.82 -2.09 12.91
C PRO A 210 18.73 -1.00 12.76
N ALA A 211 18.66 -0.29 11.64
CA ALA A 211 17.64 0.73 11.43
C ALA A 211 16.22 0.15 11.60
N PRO A 212 15.28 0.90 12.21
CA PRO A 212 13.90 0.46 12.37
C PRO A 212 13.16 0.48 11.04
N VAL A 213 12.42 -0.61 10.73
CA VAL A 213 11.80 -0.86 9.42
C VAL A 213 10.39 -1.45 9.49
N ALA A 214 9.77 -1.49 10.68
CA ALA A 214 8.47 -2.13 10.90
C ALA A 214 7.39 -1.67 9.91
N LEU A 215 7.32 -0.36 9.66
CA LEU A 215 6.37 0.25 8.72
C LEU A 215 7.02 0.70 7.41
N ARG A 216 7.99 -0.06 6.90
CA ARG A 216 8.68 0.19 5.62
C ARG A 216 7.76 0.47 4.43
N HIS A 217 6.54 -0.05 4.49
CA HIS A 217 5.55 0.15 3.44
C HIS A 217 5.07 1.60 3.33
N ILE A 218 5.14 2.40 4.41
CA ILE A 218 4.81 3.83 4.39
C ILE A 218 5.65 4.55 3.33
N ILE A 219 6.95 4.29 3.29
CA ILE A 219 7.84 4.88 2.29
C ILE A 219 7.78 4.10 0.97
N GLY A 220 7.79 2.77 1.05
CA GLY A 220 7.89 1.90 -0.12
C GLY A 220 6.74 2.07 -1.12
N HIS A 221 5.52 2.34 -0.64
CA HIS A 221 4.36 2.55 -1.50
C HIS A 221 4.43 3.84 -2.33
N PHE A 222 5.25 4.82 -1.92
CA PHE A 222 5.46 6.05 -2.68
C PHE A 222 6.62 5.97 -3.68
N VAL A 223 7.41 4.90 -3.64
CA VAL A 223 8.50 4.68 -4.61
C VAL A 223 7.98 4.67 -6.06
N PRO A 224 6.87 3.99 -6.40
CA PRO A 224 6.31 4.04 -7.75
C PRO A 224 5.93 5.45 -8.20
N ASP A 225 5.28 6.24 -7.37
CA ASP A 225 4.90 7.62 -7.72
C ASP A 225 6.14 8.48 -8.00
N ALA A 226 7.21 8.35 -7.20
CA ALA A 226 8.47 9.04 -7.45
C ALA A 226 9.10 8.61 -8.81
N VAL A 227 9.09 7.31 -9.12
CA VAL A 227 9.56 6.77 -10.41
C VAL A 227 8.70 7.31 -11.56
N PHE A 228 7.38 7.31 -11.43
CA PHE A 228 6.46 7.84 -12.43
C PHE A 228 6.65 9.35 -12.66
N ASN A 229 6.94 10.13 -11.61
CA ASN A 229 7.21 11.57 -11.74
C ASN A 229 8.48 11.88 -12.57
N ALA A 230 9.47 10.98 -12.57
CA ALA A 230 10.61 11.08 -13.44
C ALA A 230 10.34 10.52 -14.85
N PHE A 231 9.67 9.37 -14.92
CA PHE A 231 9.45 8.62 -16.15
C PHE A 231 8.53 9.36 -17.13
N ASP A 232 7.48 10.01 -16.63
CA ASP A 232 6.56 10.83 -17.44
C ASP A 232 7.25 11.96 -18.23
N LYS A 233 8.33 12.52 -17.68
CA LYS A 233 9.15 13.54 -18.37
C LYS A 233 9.93 13.00 -19.56
N ILE A 234 10.10 11.68 -19.64
CA ILE A 234 10.79 11.00 -20.76
C ILE A 234 9.78 10.43 -21.74
N VAL A 235 8.75 9.76 -21.22
CA VAL A 235 7.69 9.09 -22.00
C VAL A 235 6.34 9.55 -21.44
N PRO A 236 5.80 10.67 -21.95
CA PRO A 236 4.51 11.19 -21.47
C PRO A 236 3.34 10.25 -21.75
N SER A 237 2.31 10.34 -20.94
CA SER A 237 1.00 9.69 -21.15
C SER A 237 1.00 8.16 -21.09
N ILE A 238 1.92 7.55 -20.34
CA ILE A 238 1.87 6.10 -20.11
C ILE A 238 1.81 5.72 -18.62
N VAL A 239 2.00 6.67 -17.72
CA VAL A 239 1.95 6.44 -16.27
C VAL A 239 0.77 7.17 -15.64
N PRO A 240 0.20 6.67 -14.53
CA PRO A 240 -0.90 7.32 -13.85
C PRO A 240 -0.48 8.62 -13.14
N ALA A 241 -1.43 9.45 -12.76
CA ALA A 241 -1.24 10.49 -11.76
C ALA A 241 -0.93 9.87 -10.39
N GLU A 242 -0.53 10.70 -9.41
CA GLU A 242 -0.23 10.19 -8.07
C GLU A 242 -1.47 9.60 -7.40
N GLY A 243 -1.30 8.49 -6.70
CA GLY A 243 -2.35 7.88 -5.89
C GLY A 243 -2.29 8.31 -4.42
N ALA A 244 -3.21 7.78 -3.63
CA ALA A 244 -3.18 7.89 -2.17
C ALA A 244 -1.85 7.38 -1.60
N GLY A 245 -1.28 6.33 -2.19
CA GLY A 245 0.03 5.79 -1.82
C GLY A 245 0.10 5.17 -0.43
N CYS A 246 -0.86 5.44 0.45
CA CYS A 246 -0.92 4.88 1.79
C CYS A 246 -2.03 3.83 1.91
N LEU A 247 -1.82 2.85 2.79
CA LEU A 247 -2.83 1.83 3.12
C LEU A 247 -3.82 2.31 4.19
N CYS A 248 -3.70 3.54 4.66
CA CYS A 248 -4.54 4.11 5.72
C CYS A 248 -4.75 3.12 6.88
N ASN A 249 -3.66 2.48 7.30
CA ASN A 249 -3.67 1.49 8.35
C ASN A 249 -3.85 2.15 9.71
N PHE A 250 -4.57 1.48 10.58
CA PHE A 250 -4.53 1.80 12.00
C PHE A 250 -4.66 0.53 12.83
N GLN A 251 -4.10 0.58 14.02
CA GLN A 251 -4.30 -0.43 15.05
C GLN A 251 -5.06 0.21 16.20
N VAL A 252 -6.02 -0.51 16.77
CA VAL A 252 -6.69 -0.14 18.01
C VAL A 252 -6.39 -1.16 19.09
N SER A 253 -5.92 -0.66 20.24
CA SER A 253 -5.64 -1.45 21.44
C SER A 253 -6.74 -1.16 22.44
N LEU A 254 -7.74 -2.04 22.52
CA LEU A 254 -8.94 -1.85 23.33
C LEU A 254 -8.75 -2.44 24.73
N ARG A 255 -9.31 -1.75 25.74
CA ARG A 255 -9.34 -2.18 27.13
C ARG A 255 -10.59 -1.67 27.84
N PRO A 256 -11.02 -2.29 28.97
CA PRO A 256 -12.06 -1.71 29.80
C PRO A 256 -11.67 -0.29 30.27
N ALA A 257 -12.60 0.64 30.18
CA ALA A 257 -12.41 1.99 30.67
C ALA A 257 -12.32 2.00 32.19
N SER A 258 -11.56 2.93 32.75
CA SER A 258 -11.33 3.04 34.20
C SER A 258 -12.60 3.30 35.01
N ASP A 259 -13.60 3.93 34.40
CA ASP A 259 -14.90 4.31 34.95
C ASP A 259 -16.02 3.31 34.60
N SER A 260 -15.72 2.22 33.93
CA SER A 260 -16.70 1.21 33.52
C SER A 260 -16.94 0.14 34.59
N SER A 261 -18.09 -0.51 34.50
CA SER A 261 -18.44 -1.66 35.34
C SER A 261 -17.79 -2.97 34.86
N LEU A 262 -17.07 -2.94 33.77
CA LEU A 262 -16.38 -4.11 33.21
C LEU A 262 -15.21 -4.54 34.10
N SER A 263 -14.94 -5.84 34.13
CA SER A 263 -13.80 -6.38 34.88
C SER A 263 -12.47 -5.78 34.38
N LYS A 264 -11.71 -5.18 35.29
CA LYS A 264 -10.37 -4.65 34.99
C LYS A 264 -9.37 -5.74 34.56
N ASN A 265 -9.69 -7.00 34.77
CA ASN A 265 -8.90 -8.16 34.32
C ASN A 265 -9.33 -8.67 32.95
N ALA A 266 -10.28 -8.02 32.25
CA ALA A 266 -10.62 -8.39 30.89
C ALA A 266 -9.40 -8.25 29.98
N LYS A 267 -9.22 -9.23 29.12
CA LYS A 267 -8.09 -9.27 28.16
C LYS A 267 -8.15 -8.03 27.26
N ARG A 268 -7.00 -7.44 26.99
CA ARG A 268 -6.87 -6.45 25.93
C ARG A 268 -7.11 -7.10 24.58
N SER A 269 -7.69 -6.37 23.65
CA SER A 269 -7.89 -6.79 22.27
C SER A 269 -7.14 -5.87 21.35
N GLU A 270 -6.41 -6.46 20.40
CA GLU A 270 -5.69 -5.75 19.37
C GLU A 270 -6.39 -5.97 18.03
N VAL A 271 -6.80 -4.89 17.39
CA VAL A 271 -7.47 -4.96 16.08
C VAL A 271 -6.68 -4.08 15.08
N LEU A 272 -6.12 -4.71 14.07
CA LEU A 272 -5.43 -4.05 12.96
C LEU A 272 -6.34 -4.03 11.74
N THR A 273 -6.46 -2.87 11.09
CA THR A 273 -7.21 -2.72 9.86
C THR A 273 -6.35 -2.17 8.73
N PHE A 274 -6.66 -2.61 7.52
CA PHE A 274 -6.10 -2.09 6.28
C PHE A 274 -7.22 -1.43 5.49
N ASN A 275 -7.03 -0.17 5.14
CA ASN A 275 -7.99 0.61 4.38
C ASN A 275 -7.26 1.32 3.24
N SER A 276 -7.99 1.73 2.21
CA SER A 276 -7.39 2.28 1.01
C SER A 276 -8.00 3.62 0.64
N GLY A 277 -7.16 4.53 0.18
CA GLY A 277 -7.58 5.72 -0.53
C GLY A 277 -7.85 5.47 -2.00
N GLY A 278 -7.92 6.51 -2.81
CA GLY A 278 -8.09 6.41 -4.26
C GLY A 278 -6.77 6.22 -5.00
N SER A 279 -6.76 5.45 -6.09
CA SER A 279 -5.61 5.43 -7.00
C SER A 279 -5.61 6.67 -7.90
N GLY A 280 -4.45 7.08 -8.41
CA GLY A 280 -4.34 8.13 -9.42
C GLY A 280 -5.08 7.76 -10.70
N ALA A 281 -5.60 8.76 -11.39
CA ALA A 281 -6.19 8.60 -12.72
C ALA A 281 -5.12 8.16 -13.73
N ARG A 282 -5.53 7.36 -14.69
CA ARG A 282 -4.69 6.87 -15.79
C ARG A 282 -4.91 7.74 -17.04
N PRO A 283 -4.04 7.70 -18.03
CA PRO A 283 -4.21 8.51 -19.24
C PRO A 283 -5.57 8.38 -19.92
N GLU A 284 -6.16 7.17 -19.94
CA GLU A 284 -7.40 6.86 -20.63
C GLU A 284 -8.53 6.37 -19.71
N LEU A 285 -8.30 6.28 -18.39
CA LEU A 285 -9.25 5.70 -17.44
C LEU A 285 -9.21 6.45 -16.13
N ASP A 286 -10.37 6.57 -15.48
CA ASP A 286 -10.47 7.09 -14.13
C ASP A 286 -9.63 6.26 -13.13
N GLY A 287 -9.26 6.88 -12.02
CA GLY A 287 -8.67 6.23 -10.88
C GLY A 287 -9.66 5.27 -10.22
N LEU A 288 -9.13 4.21 -9.61
CA LEU A 288 -9.94 3.23 -8.87
C LEU A 288 -10.21 3.73 -7.46
N SER A 289 -11.47 3.74 -7.06
CA SER A 289 -11.89 4.17 -5.72
C SER A 289 -11.58 3.11 -4.67
N ALA A 290 -11.18 3.53 -3.47
CA ALA A 290 -10.92 2.66 -2.32
C ALA A 290 -10.02 1.45 -2.66
N THR A 291 -8.98 1.68 -3.46
CA THR A 291 -8.11 0.64 -3.99
C THR A 291 -6.68 0.83 -3.53
N ALA A 292 -6.12 -0.20 -2.90
CA ALA A 292 -4.72 -0.21 -2.53
C ALA A 292 -3.83 -0.33 -3.78
N PHE A 293 -3.04 0.69 -4.03
CA PHE A 293 -2.01 0.73 -5.05
C PHE A 293 -0.73 1.29 -4.40
N PRO A 294 0.42 0.70 -4.63
CA PRO A 294 0.74 -0.41 -5.55
C PRO A 294 0.57 -1.84 -4.99
N SER A 295 0.19 -2.01 -3.73
CA SER A 295 0.25 -3.33 -3.06
C SER A 295 -0.92 -4.27 -3.37
N GLY A 296 -2.09 -3.79 -3.74
CA GLY A 296 -3.27 -4.62 -3.96
C GLY A 296 -3.85 -5.28 -2.70
N VAL A 297 -3.59 -4.73 -1.52
CA VAL A 297 -4.16 -5.21 -0.25
C VAL A 297 -5.68 -5.09 -0.28
N MET A 298 -6.37 -6.15 0.14
CA MET A 298 -7.83 -6.14 0.27
C MET A 298 -8.26 -5.61 1.64
N THR A 299 -9.38 -4.92 1.67
CA THR A 299 -9.97 -4.45 2.92
C THR A 299 -10.65 -5.60 3.67
N MET A 300 -10.51 -5.63 4.99
CA MET A 300 -11.22 -6.60 5.83
C MET A 300 -12.71 -6.22 5.92
N PRO A 301 -13.64 -7.19 5.85
CA PRO A 301 -15.05 -6.93 6.12
C PRO A 301 -15.28 -6.34 7.50
N ILE A 302 -16.31 -5.49 7.63
CA ILE A 302 -16.65 -4.83 8.91
C ILE A 302 -16.97 -5.88 9.98
N GLU A 303 -17.76 -6.88 9.63
CA GLU A 303 -18.19 -7.95 10.53
C GLU A 303 -16.99 -8.75 11.08
N ALA A 304 -16.01 -9.03 10.23
CA ALA A 304 -14.79 -9.72 10.63
C ALA A 304 -13.93 -8.84 11.57
N THR A 305 -13.90 -7.52 11.31
CA THR A 305 -13.19 -6.55 12.14
C THR A 305 -13.82 -6.45 13.53
N GLU A 306 -15.15 -6.32 13.59
CA GLU A 306 -15.90 -6.23 14.86
C GLU A 306 -15.89 -7.54 15.65
N HIS A 307 -15.73 -8.69 14.97
CA HIS A 307 -15.59 -9.98 15.64
C HIS A 307 -14.23 -10.15 16.34
N ALA A 308 -13.19 -9.43 15.88
CA ALA A 308 -11.84 -9.52 16.45
C ALA A 308 -11.70 -8.84 17.83
N GLY A 309 -12.62 -7.96 18.22
CA GLY A 309 -12.56 -7.25 19.51
C GLY A 309 -13.77 -6.33 19.73
N PRO A 310 -13.83 -5.64 20.88
CA PRO A 310 -14.93 -4.73 21.21
C PRO A 310 -14.84 -3.39 20.45
N VAL A 311 -14.60 -3.44 19.13
CA VAL A 311 -14.57 -2.30 18.21
C VAL A 311 -15.93 -2.20 17.50
N ILE A 312 -16.33 -0.98 17.13
CA ILE A 312 -17.51 -0.71 16.31
C ILE A 312 -17.12 0.21 15.17
N ILE A 313 -17.48 -0.16 13.94
CA ILE A 313 -17.34 0.64 12.75
C ILE A 313 -18.70 1.24 12.39
N TRP A 314 -18.90 2.50 12.74
CA TRP A 314 -20.16 3.21 12.54
C TRP A 314 -20.42 3.64 11.10
N ARG A 315 -19.35 3.85 10.33
CA ARG A 315 -19.39 4.33 8.96
C ARG A 315 -18.20 3.81 8.19
N LYS A 316 -18.43 3.34 6.97
CA LYS A 316 -17.41 3.05 5.98
C LYS A 316 -18.01 3.16 4.59
N GLU A 317 -17.70 4.25 3.89
CA GLU A 317 -18.28 4.57 2.58
C GLU A 317 -17.29 5.34 1.72
N LEU A 318 -17.56 5.44 0.41
CA LEU A 318 -16.78 6.28 -0.47
C LEU A 318 -16.93 7.76 -0.08
N ARG A 319 -15.85 8.53 -0.21
CA ARG A 319 -15.79 9.96 0.06
C ARG A 319 -16.02 10.73 -1.25
N PRO A 320 -17.19 11.35 -1.47
CA PRO A 320 -17.42 12.22 -2.62
C PRO A 320 -16.39 13.34 -2.71
N ASP A 321 -16.11 13.84 -3.90
CA ASP A 321 -15.18 14.95 -4.20
C ASP A 321 -13.74 14.71 -3.75
N SER A 322 -13.39 13.50 -3.36
CA SER A 322 -12.02 13.22 -2.92
C SER A 322 -11.05 12.89 -4.06
N GLY A 323 -11.56 12.41 -5.19
CA GLY A 323 -10.76 12.20 -6.39
C GLY A 323 -10.43 13.52 -7.08
N GLY A 324 -9.17 13.74 -7.44
CA GLY A 324 -8.75 14.94 -8.17
C GLY A 324 -9.47 15.09 -9.50
N ASN A 325 -9.84 16.31 -9.84
CA ASN A 325 -10.56 16.64 -11.06
C ASN A 325 -9.65 16.46 -12.29
N GLY A 326 -10.20 16.07 -13.43
CA GLY A 326 -9.47 15.89 -14.67
C GLY A 326 -10.33 15.35 -15.79
N LYS A 327 -9.78 15.25 -17.01
CA LYS A 327 -10.39 14.46 -18.09
C LYS A 327 -10.69 13.05 -17.59
N GLN A 328 -9.74 12.49 -16.84
CA GLN A 328 -9.95 11.29 -16.04
C GLN A 328 -9.90 11.69 -14.57
N ARG A 329 -10.94 11.35 -13.82
CA ARG A 329 -11.08 11.66 -12.40
C ARG A 329 -10.19 10.72 -11.58
N GLY A 330 -9.52 11.23 -10.53
CA GLY A 330 -8.86 10.41 -9.52
C GLY A 330 -9.84 9.49 -8.81
N GLY A 331 -9.34 8.37 -8.30
CA GLY A 331 -10.12 7.44 -7.48
C GLY A 331 -10.55 8.09 -6.17
N LEU A 332 -11.73 7.74 -5.67
CA LEU A 332 -12.24 8.25 -4.40
C LEU A 332 -11.56 7.57 -3.21
N GLY A 333 -11.31 8.34 -2.16
CA GLY A 333 -11.02 7.84 -0.82
C GLY A 333 -12.28 7.35 -0.12
N GLN A 334 -12.17 7.17 1.20
CA GLN A 334 -13.28 6.69 2.03
C GLN A 334 -13.49 7.58 3.25
N TYR A 335 -14.71 7.64 3.75
CA TYR A 335 -15.01 8.02 5.13
C TYR A 335 -15.04 6.77 6.02
N MET A 336 -14.53 6.89 7.23
CA MET A 336 -14.64 5.83 8.24
C MET A 336 -14.80 6.43 9.63
N GLU A 337 -15.74 5.87 10.42
CA GLU A 337 -15.93 6.21 11.84
C GLU A 337 -15.72 4.96 12.67
N VAL A 338 -14.81 5.02 13.64
CA VAL A 338 -14.44 3.90 14.50
C VAL A 338 -14.57 4.30 15.96
N GLY A 339 -15.19 3.46 16.76
CA GLY A 339 -15.31 3.60 18.21
C GLY A 339 -15.15 2.26 18.91
N ALA A 340 -15.31 2.27 20.23
CA ALA A 340 -15.35 1.06 21.03
C ALA A 340 -16.77 0.77 21.52
N GLN A 341 -17.05 -0.50 21.85
CA GLN A 341 -18.26 -0.86 22.57
C GLN A 341 -18.31 -0.15 23.94
N ALA A 342 -19.53 0.10 24.43
CA ALA A 342 -19.73 0.80 25.69
C ALA A 342 -18.90 0.19 26.85
N GLY A 343 -18.28 1.04 27.64
CA GLY A 343 -17.39 0.65 28.72
C GLY A 343 -15.95 0.34 28.31
N HIS A 344 -15.61 0.51 27.04
CA HIS A 344 -14.22 0.37 26.56
C HIS A 344 -13.64 1.71 26.11
N GLU A 345 -12.35 1.85 26.29
CA GLU A 345 -11.50 2.90 25.76
C GLU A 345 -10.39 2.28 24.91
N PHE A 346 -9.72 3.05 24.07
CA PHE A 346 -8.66 2.49 23.24
C PHE A 346 -7.53 3.47 22.95
N ASP A 347 -6.36 2.90 22.70
CA ASP A 347 -5.28 3.60 22.05
C ASP A 347 -5.44 3.41 20.53
N PHE A 348 -5.45 4.52 19.80
CA PHE A 348 -5.50 4.55 18.33
C PHE A 348 -4.12 4.81 17.79
N GLN A 349 -3.59 3.90 16.99
CA GLN A 349 -2.27 4.00 16.38
C GLN A 349 -2.42 4.27 14.89
N ALA A 350 -2.32 5.54 14.51
CA ALA A 350 -2.46 5.99 13.14
C ALA A 350 -1.17 5.76 12.33
N MET A 351 -1.32 5.49 11.03
CA MET A 351 -0.24 5.25 10.07
C MET A 351 -0.60 5.85 8.71
N PHE A 352 -1.02 7.13 8.71
CA PHE A 352 -1.56 7.81 7.54
C PHE A 352 -0.55 8.75 6.91
N ASP A 353 -0.62 8.87 5.61
CA ASP A 353 0.04 9.88 4.80
C ASP A 353 -0.97 10.71 4.02
N ARG A 354 -0.51 11.62 3.18
CA ARG A 354 -1.34 12.57 2.42
C ARG A 354 -2.14 13.53 3.31
N VAL A 355 -1.67 13.82 4.51
CA VAL A 355 -2.28 14.83 5.41
C VAL A 355 -1.92 16.23 4.92
N ASN A 356 -0.61 16.51 4.76
CA ASN A 356 -0.08 17.80 4.33
C ASN A 356 0.40 17.83 2.87
N HIS A 357 0.64 16.65 2.29
CA HIS A 357 1.14 16.48 0.93
C HIS A 357 0.18 15.60 0.13
N PRO A 358 -0.96 16.16 -0.34
CA PRO A 358 -1.94 15.42 -1.13
C PRO A 358 -1.35 14.92 -2.46
N ALA A 359 -2.02 13.97 -3.10
CA ALA A 359 -1.62 13.44 -4.39
C ALA A 359 -1.69 14.51 -5.49
N ASN A 360 -0.64 14.63 -6.31
CA ASN A 360 -0.56 15.62 -7.38
C ASN A 360 -1.12 15.10 -8.70
N GLY A 361 -1.89 15.95 -9.38
CA GLY A 361 -2.41 15.66 -10.71
C GLY A 361 -1.34 15.63 -11.79
N ARG A 362 -1.73 15.10 -12.96
CA ARG A 362 -0.85 15.00 -14.12
C ARG A 362 -1.54 15.56 -15.36
N ALA A 363 -0.76 16.15 -16.28
CA ALA A 363 -1.24 16.69 -17.55
C ALA A 363 -2.41 17.71 -17.41
N GLY A 364 -2.44 18.52 -16.34
CA GLY A 364 -3.50 19.48 -16.06
C GLY A 364 -4.58 18.97 -15.11
N GLY A 365 -4.50 17.73 -14.66
CA GLY A 365 -5.41 17.19 -13.63
C GLY A 365 -5.19 17.80 -12.25
N GLY A 366 -6.24 17.85 -11.44
CA GLY A 366 -6.25 18.39 -10.09
C GLY A 366 -5.69 17.41 -9.04
N ALA A 367 -5.33 17.95 -7.88
CA ALA A 367 -4.88 17.15 -6.74
C ALA A 367 -6.01 16.31 -6.15
N GLY A 368 -5.66 15.15 -5.56
CA GLY A 368 -6.57 14.39 -4.72
C GLY A 368 -6.83 15.10 -3.38
N ALA A 369 -7.98 14.84 -2.74
CA ALA A 369 -8.25 15.39 -1.42
C ALA A 369 -7.30 14.79 -0.36
N PRO A 370 -6.86 15.59 0.63
CA PRO A 370 -5.95 15.11 1.68
C PRO A 370 -6.66 14.20 2.68
N THR A 371 -5.85 13.46 3.46
CA THR A 371 -6.32 12.75 4.66
C THR A 371 -6.70 13.75 5.76
N THR A 372 -7.83 13.52 6.42
CA THR A 372 -8.16 14.20 7.68
C THR A 372 -8.52 13.20 8.76
N ILE A 373 -8.20 13.53 10.02
CA ILE A 373 -8.45 12.69 11.17
C ILE A 373 -8.76 13.55 12.40
N GLN A 374 -9.83 13.21 13.11
CA GLN A 374 -10.26 13.91 14.30
C GLN A 374 -11.13 13.02 15.19
N GLN A 375 -11.35 13.42 16.43
CA GLN A 375 -12.42 12.83 17.25
C GLN A 375 -13.79 13.40 16.86
N ASP A 376 -14.86 12.75 17.30
CA ASP A 376 -16.24 13.13 16.99
C ASP A 376 -16.68 14.48 17.59
N ASP A 377 -15.91 15.05 18.53
CA ASP A 377 -16.09 16.41 19.03
C ASP A 377 -15.32 17.48 18.25
N GLY A 378 -14.65 17.10 17.16
CA GLY A 378 -13.83 17.98 16.36
C GLY A 378 -12.38 18.13 16.83
N THR A 379 -11.97 17.47 17.92
CA THR A 379 -10.57 17.50 18.38
C THR A 379 -9.65 16.90 17.32
N PRO A 380 -8.70 17.65 16.76
CA PRO A 380 -7.78 17.16 15.75
C PRO A 380 -6.90 16.02 16.28
N MET A 381 -6.60 15.07 15.41
CA MET A 381 -5.67 13.97 15.69
C MET A 381 -4.51 13.97 14.69
N ASN A 382 -3.38 13.41 15.10
CA ASN A 382 -2.20 13.29 14.23
C ASN A 382 -2.38 12.12 13.26
N GLY A 383 -1.88 12.27 12.03
CA GLY A 383 -1.88 11.23 11.02
C GLY A 383 -1.00 10.03 11.36
N LYS A 384 -0.04 10.20 12.29
CA LYS A 384 0.87 9.12 12.73
C LYS A 384 1.02 9.09 14.25
N GLY A 385 1.35 7.90 14.75
CA GLY A 385 1.62 7.68 16.17
C GLY A 385 0.42 7.26 17.00
N LYS A 386 0.71 6.96 18.26
CA LYS A 386 -0.25 6.46 19.22
C LYS A 386 -0.99 7.59 19.93
N GLN A 387 -2.31 7.53 19.96
CA GLN A 387 -3.18 8.56 20.55
C GLN A 387 -4.31 7.89 21.35
N PHE A 388 -4.64 8.44 22.50
CA PHE A 388 -5.67 7.92 23.37
C PHE A 388 -7.06 8.41 22.96
N VAL A 389 -8.05 7.50 22.96
CA VAL A 389 -9.47 7.77 22.70
C VAL A 389 -10.28 7.25 23.89
N PRO A 390 -10.92 8.14 24.66
CA PRO A 390 -11.67 7.75 25.85
C PRO A 390 -12.98 7.04 25.52
N ASN A 391 -13.54 6.36 26.52
CA ASN A 391 -14.84 5.70 26.44
C ASN A 391 -15.94 6.66 25.91
N GLY A 392 -16.75 6.16 24.98
CA GLY A 392 -17.84 6.91 24.35
C GLY A 392 -17.42 7.83 23.21
N ARG A 393 -16.13 7.94 22.90
CA ARG A 393 -15.62 8.74 21.78
C ARG A 393 -15.36 7.89 20.54
N LYS A 394 -15.37 8.55 19.39
CA LYS A 394 -15.09 7.96 18.07
C LYS A 394 -13.96 8.71 17.39
N VAL A 395 -13.27 8.01 16.50
CA VAL A 395 -12.34 8.59 15.52
C VAL A 395 -13.04 8.69 14.17
N ILE A 396 -13.06 9.88 13.61
CA ILE A 396 -13.60 10.18 12.28
C ILE A 396 -12.41 10.38 11.34
N MET A 397 -12.37 9.60 10.28
CA MET A 397 -11.30 9.60 9.28
C MET A 397 -11.88 9.85 7.90
N ALA A 398 -11.23 10.72 7.12
CA ALA A 398 -11.46 10.88 5.70
C ALA A 398 -10.17 10.53 4.96
N PHE A 399 -10.14 9.38 4.30
CA PHE A 399 -8.98 8.89 3.57
C PHE A 399 -8.78 9.65 2.27
N PRO A 400 -7.54 9.72 1.76
CA PRO A 400 -7.20 10.57 0.62
C PRO A 400 -7.73 10.00 -0.69
N GLY A 401 -8.07 10.89 -1.61
CA GLY A 401 -8.31 10.53 -3.00
C GLY A 401 -7.02 10.42 -3.81
N GLY A 402 -7.10 9.75 -4.96
CA GLY A 402 -6.08 9.82 -6.00
C GLY A 402 -6.22 11.10 -6.83
N ALA A 403 -5.16 11.51 -7.49
CA ALA A 403 -5.15 12.73 -8.31
C ALA A 403 -5.72 12.49 -9.71
N GLY A 404 -6.19 13.56 -10.36
CA GLY A 404 -6.75 13.58 -11.69
C GLY A 404 -5.68 13.58 -12.80
N TYR A 405 -6.12 13.25 -14.02
CA TYR A 405 -5.28 13.24 -15.22
C TYR A 405 -5.97 14.03 -16.35
N GLY A 406 -5.21 14.92 -17.00
CA GLY A 406 -5.74 15.78 -18.07
C GLY A 406 -6.63 16.90 -17.56
N GLU A 407 -6.93 17.88 -18.42
CA GLU A 407 -7.76 19.03 -18.08
C GLU A 407 -9.22 18.61 -17.77
N ALA A 408 -9.79 19.12 -16.68
CA ALA A 408 -11.16 18.79 -16.26
C ALA A 408 -12.19 19.12 -17.33
N LYS A 409 -12.02 20.24 -18.03
CA LYS A 409 -12.92 20.68 -19.14
C LYS A 409 -13.02 19.69 -20.31
N ASP A 410 -12.05 18.78 -20.43
CA ASP A 410 -12.00 17.78 -21.50
C ASP A 410 -12.74 16.47 -21.12
N ARG A 411 -13.32 16.39 -19.88
CA ARG A 411 -14.18 15.28 -19.47
C ARG A 411 -15.52 15.35 -20.18
N SER A 412 -15.99 14.23 -20.73
CA SER A 412 -17.29 14.22 -21.40
C SER A 412 -18.44 14.51 -20.43
N LEU A 413 -19.45 15.23 -20.92
CA LEU A 413 -20.61 15.57 -20.11
C LEU A 413 -21.34 14.34 -19.56
N ASP A 414 -21.44 13.27 -20.34
CA ASP A 414 -22.01 12.00 -19.89
C ASP A 414 -21.26 11.37 -18.72
N GLN A 415 -19.92 11.47 -18.71
CA GLN A 415 -19.13 11.00 -17.59
C GLN A 415 -19.35 11.84 -16.34
N VAL A 416 -19.49 13.17 -16.49
CA VAL A 416 -19.78 14.08 -15.37
C VAL A 416 -21.16 13.80 -14.80
N LYS A 417 -22.19 13.67 -15.65
CA LYS A 417 -23.56 13.32 -15.24
C LYS A 417 -23.60 11.98 -14.50
N ARG A 418 -22.88 10.99 -15.01
CA ARG A 418 -22.75 9.67 -14.36
C ARG A 418 -22.05 9.72 -13.00
N ASP A 419 -20.98 10.52 -12.87
CA ASP A 419 -20.30 10.71 -11.59
C ASP A 419 -21.21 11.40 -10.57
N LEU A 420 -22.00 12.39 -11.01
CA LEU A 420 -22.98 13.08 -10.17
C LEU A 420 -24.11 12.14 -9.74
N LEU A 421 -24.70 11.38 -10.67
CA LEU A 421 -25.73 10.38 -10.40
C LEU A 421 -25.30 9.36 -9.35
N ARG A 422 -24.03 8.91 -9.42
CA ARG A 422 -23.45 7.93 -8.49
C ARG A 422 -22.96 8.53 -7.17
N GLY A 423 -23.12 9.85 -6.99
CA GLY A 423 -22.64 10.56 -5.82
C GLY A 423 -21.12 10.56 -5.67
N TYR A 424 -20.37 10.43 -6.76
CA TYR A 424 -18.91 10.49 -6.74
C TYR A 424 -18.42 11.93 -6.66
N ILE A 425 -19.18 12.87 -7.22
CA ILE A 425 -18.94 14.31 -7.15
C ILE A 425 -20.21 15.02 -6.69
N SER A 426 -20.05 16.19 -6.06
CA SER A 426 -21.15 17.08 -5.72
C SER A 426 -21.59 17.94 -6.92
N ILE A 427 -22.75 18.56 -6.80
CA ILE A 427 -23.24 19.54 -7.78
C ILE A 427 -22.26 20.72 -7.89
N GLU A 428 -21.71 21.16 -6.77
CA GLU A 428 -20.74 22.25 -6.70
C GLU A 428 -19.47 21.90 -7.49
N THR A 429 -18.92 20.72 -7.29
CA THR A 429 -17.76 20.22 -8.03
C THR A 429 -18.07 20.08 -9.53
N ALA A 430 -19.24 19.56 -9.88
CA ALA A 430 -19.66 19.40 -11.27
C ALA A 430 -19.78 20.77 -11.99
N ALA A 431 -20.31 21.79 -11.32
CA ALA A 431 -20.43 23.14 -11.89
C ALA A 431 -19.05 23.84 -11.96
N GLU A 432 -18.26 23.79 -10.90
CA GLU A 432 -16.99 24.53 -10.78
C GLU A 432 -15.91 24.02 -11.75
N TYR A 433 -15.70 22.71 -11.80
CA TYR A 433 -14.58 22.13 -12.54
C TYR A 433 -14.95 21.59 -13.92
N TYR A 434 -16.20 21.16 -14.09
CA TYR A 434 -16.63 20.49 -15.33
C TYR A 434 -17.66 21.32 -16.13
N GLY A 435 -18.09 22.46 -15.60
CA GLY A 435 -18.97 23.39 -16.30
C GLY A 435 -20.41 22.88 -16.46
N LEU A 436 -20.86 21.98 -15.57
CA LEU A 436 -22.24 21.49 -15.58
C LEU A 436 -23.20 22.67 -15.31
N ASN A 437 -24.17 22.88 -16.19
CA ASN A 437 -25.16 23.93 -16.02
C ASN A 437 -26.39 23.43 -15.23
N LYS A 438 -27.34 24.35 -14.93
CA LYS A 438 -28.50 24.04 -14.13
C LYS A 438 -29.43 23.02 -14.81
N GLU A 439 -29.58 23.08 -16.15
CA GLU A 439 -30.43 22.15 -16.88
C GLU A 439 -29.91 20.72 -16.81
N ASP A 440 -28.60 20.55 -16.93
CA ASP A 440 -27.93 19.26 -16.77
C ASP A 440 -28.08 18.69 -15.34
N VAL A 441 -28.00 19.56 -14.31
CA VAL A 441 -28.22 19.17 -12.91
C VAL A 441 -29.64 18.72 -12.69
N ASP A 442 -30.62 19.48 -13.20
CA ASP A 442 -32.06 19.16 -13.08
C ASP A 442 -32.37 17.81 -13.77
N GLU A 443 -31.71 17.52 -14.91
CA GLU A 443 -31.82 16.22 -15.61
C GLU A 443 -31.30 15.06 -14.73
N VAL A 444 -30.10 15.21 -14.15
CA VAL A 444 -29.54 14.18 -13.27
C VAL A 444 -30.41 13.98 -12.04
N GLN A 445 -30.94 15.05 -11.43
CA GLN A 445 -31.81 14.92 -10.26
C GLN A 445 -33.09 14.14 -10.58
N LYS A 446 -33.72 14.39 -11.76
CA LYS A 446 -34.85 13.60 -12.23
C LYS A 446 -34.53 12.14 -12.46
N ALA A 447 -33.36 11.85 -13.03
CA ALA A 447 -32.88 10.48 -13.21
C ALA A 447 -32.70 9.75 -11.88
N ILE A 448 -32.16 10.43 -10.87
CA ILE A 448 -32.02 9.88 -9.49
C ILE A 448 -33.41 9.55 -8.92
N GLU A 449 -34.39 10.48 -9.04
CA GLU A 449 -35.75 10.28 -8.55
C GLU A 449 -36.45 9.11 -9.24
N ASN A 450 -36.17 8.91 -10.53
CA ASN A 450 -36.77 7.83 -11.34
C ASN A 450 -36.02 6.50 -11.21
N GLY A 451 -34.85 6.46 -10.57
CA GLY A 451 -34.00 5.27 -10.49
C GLY A 451 -33.36 4.86 -11.83
N GLU A 452 -33.14 5.84 -12.73
CA GLU A 452 -32.53 5.64 -14.04
C GLU A 452 -30.98 5.70 -13.94
N ASP A 453 -30.26 4.99 -14.82
CA ASP A 453 -28.80 5.10 -15.02
C ASP A 453 -28.54 5.72 -16.41
N PHE A 454 -27.40 6.45 -16.56
CA PHE A 454 -27.01 7.11 -17.84
C PHE A 454 -26.07 6.22 -18.65
#